data_b4302808fe5a517c7b0421bc87393771
#
_entry.id   b4302808fe5a517c7b0421bc87393771
#
_cell.length_a   1.000
_cell.length_b   1.000
_cell.length_c   1.000
_cell.angle_alpha   90.00
_cell.angle_beta   90.00
_cell.angle_gamma   90.00
#
_symmetry.space_group_name_H-M   'P 1'
#
loop_
_entity.id
_entity.type
_entity.pdbx_description
1 polymer ?
#
loop_
_entity_poly.entity_id
_entity_poly.type
_entity_poly.pdbx_seq_one_letter_code
_entity_poly.pdbx_strand_id
1 'polypeptide(L)'
;MRMTPLVVFTSFLLLLLTWLLLSGLNFNSTRFDQQLEALDHFSRLERALNREVLTARAGLSRNYDELARLTDAYDDSVRQLRDTASSDAEEEGAIAALAAGAHRQQDLVEKFKSRNALLRNSFLYFGIFSDRLAASDRSSVVAAATTLSAAMLHLTLDTSPAAARDVKNRLEQLARLTDPGSDAASIQEAIAHGGLLHDLLPATDAALKALIAAATTREQDAVRALIIKRQFAARASAHRYRILLYATSLLLLGALIYLGLELRARAIALRRRAAFEHAIAGISMRFINARPHSIDAGITRALADMAECIGCDRACFVSSGAAPREHVWCRPGISSPRDWPRRAMALTARFEPSADGIIHVPRVDRLPIGENKEACVALGLGGWACATSVTKDGATVALGFGAIGRPCCITAAS
;
A
#
# COMPACT_ATOMS: atom_id res chain seq x y z
N MET A 1 -21.80 32.67 -6.02
CA MET A 1 -21.57 31.57 -7.02
C MET A 1 -20.12 31.02 -7.10
N ARG A 2 -19.33 30.96 -6.00
CA ARG A 2 -17.94 30.43 -6.05
C ARG A 2 -17.76 29.08 -5.31
N MET A 3 -18.83 28.39 -4.88
CA MET A 3 -18.72 27.13 -4.16
C MET A 3 -18.68 25.88 -5.07
N THR A 4 -19.18 25.98 -6.30
CA THR A 4 -19.22 24.86 -7.24
C THR A 4 -17.85 24.25 -7.53
N PRO A 5 -16.77 25.04 -7.78
CA PRO A 5 -15.46 24.44 -8.09
C PRO A 5 -14.84 23.72 -6.89
N LEU A 6 -15.09 24.20 -5.67
CA LEU A 6 -14.53 23.59 -4.46
C LEU A 6 -15.23 22.26 -4.14
N VAL A 7 -16.54 22.18 -4.32
CA VAL A 7 -17.34 20.95 -4.14
C VAL A 7 -16.95 19.92 -5.19
N VAL A 8 -16.76 20.33 -6.44
CA VAL A 8 -16.26 19.46 -7.51
C VAL A 8 -14.88 18.91 -7.20
N PHE A 9 -13.97 19.78 -6.69
CA PHE A 9 -12.63 19.40 -6.32
C PHE A 9 -12.61 18.37 -5.15
N THR A 10 -13.40 18.60 -4.10
CA THR A 10 -13.51 17.65 -2.97
C THR A 10 -14.10 16.32 -3.40
N SER A 11 -15.12 16.31 -4.28
CA SER A 11 -15.71 15.09 -4.85
C SER A 11 -14.70 14.31 -5.69
N PHE A 12 -13.89 15.02 -6.50
CA PHE A 12 -12.82 14.39 -7.28
C PHE A 12 -11.75 13.76 -6.38
N LEU A 13 -11.31 14.46 -5.32
CA LEU A 13 -10.37 13.91 -4.35
C LEU A 13 -10.90 12.66 -3.65
N LEU A 14 -12.20 12.61 -3.37
CA LEU A 14 -12.86 11.48 -2.72
C LEU A 14 -12.91 10.25 -3.66
N LEU A 15 -13.23 10.47 -4.94
CA LEU A 15 -13.18 9.42 -5.98
C LEU A 15 -11.75 8.92 -6.19
N LEU A 16 -10.77 9.81 -6.24
CA LEU A 16 -9.35 9.45 -6.37
C LEU A 16 -8.88 8.63 -5.16
N LEU A 17 -9.27 9.03 -3.94
CA LEU A 17 -8.94 8.31 -2.71
C LEU A 17 -9.53 6.90 -2.73
N THR A 18 -10.79 6.74 -3.15
CA THR A 18 -11.47 5.45 -3.27
C THR A 18 -10.77 4.55 -4.30
N TRP A 19 -10.40 5.12 -5.46
CA TRP A 19 -9.66 4.40 -6.49
C TRP A 19 -8.28 3.95 -6.01
N LEU A 20 -7.52 4.82 -5.32
CA LEU A 20 -6.21 4.49 -4.73
C LEU A 20 -6.33 3.41 -3.65
N LEU A 21 -7.39 3.44 -2.83
CA LEU A 21 -7.65 2.42 -1.82
C LEU A 21 -7.87 1.05 -2.48
N LEU A 22 -8.75 0.98 -3.48
CA LEU A 22 -9.03 -0.25 -4.20
C LEU A 22 -7.79 -0.79 -4.92
N SER A 23 -7.00 0.10 -5.54
CA SER A 23 -5.75 -0.27 -6.23
C SER A 23 -4.66 -0.73 -5.24
N GLY A 24 -4.60 -0.14 -4.04
CA GLY A 24 -3.63 -0.51 -3.00
C GLY A 24 -3.96 -1.83 -2.28
N LEU A 25 -5.23 -2.24 -2.25
CA LEU A 25 -5.67 -3.52 -1.65
C LEU A 25 -5.35 -4.74 -2.52
N ASN A 26 -5.12 -4.57 -3.81
CA ASN A 26 -4.82 -5.66 -4.76
C ASN A 26 -3.38 -6.21 -4.64
N PHE A 27 -2.59 -5.78 -3.63
CA PHE A 27 -1.29 -6.37 -3.35
C PHE A 27 -1.44 -7.73 -2.67
N ASN A 28 -1.43 -8.80 -3.47
CA ASN A 28 -1.57 -10.18 -3.00
C ASN A 28 -0.19 -10.74 -2.59
N SER A 29 0.30 -10.40 -1.39
CA SER A 29 1.56 -10.93 -0.84
C SER A 29 1.50 -12.45 -0.67
N THR A 30 0.33 -13.00 -0.38
CA THR A 30 0.12 -14.43 -0.15
C THR A 30 0.45 -15.28 -1.37
N ARG A 31 0.26 -14.75 -2.59
CA ARG A 31 0.59 -15.47 -3.82
C ARG A 31 2.09 -15.69 -3.99
N PHE A 32 2.91 -14.70 -3.69
CA PHE A 32 4.37 -14.83 -3.77
C PHE A 32 4.91 -15.79 -2.72
N ASP A 33 4.32 -15.76 -1.51
CA ASP A 33 4.70 -16.67 -0.43
C ASP A 33 4.33 -18.12 -0.82
N GLN A 34 3.16 -18.35 -1.41
CA GLN A 34 2.73 -19.66 -1.93
C GLN A 34 3.63 -20.17 -3.07
N GLN A 35 4.06 -19.29 -3.98
CA GLN A 35 4.99 -19.67 -5.05
C GLN A 35 6.36 -20.08 -4.51
N LEU A 36 6.89 -19.34 -3.55
CA LEU A 36 8.16 -19.68 -2.91
C LEU A 36 8.06 -20.99 -2.13
N GLU A 37 6.95 -21.20 -1.41
CA GLU A 37 6.69 -22.44 -0.68
C GLU A 37 6.58 -23.65 -1.63
N ALA A 38 5.89 -23.49 -2.76
CA ALA A 38 5.80 -24.52 -3.80
C ALA A 38 7.19 -24.85 -4.38
N LEU A 39 8.02 -23.84 -4.66
CA LEU A 39 9.39 -24.04 -5.14
C LEU A 39 10.27 -24.73 -4.09
N ASP A 40 10.15 -24.36 -2.81
CA ASP A 40 10.87 -25.00 -1.72
C ASP A 40 10.39 -26.46 -1.51
N HIS A 41 9.11 -26.72 -1.71
CA HIS A 41 8.56 -28.08 -1.70
C HIS A 41 9.15 -28.93 -2.82
N PHE A 42 9.18 -28.42 -4.05
CA PHE A 42 9.85 -29.05 -5.18
C PHE A 42 11.32 -29.35 -4.87
N SER A 43 12.07 -28.41 -4.33
CA SER A 43 13.48 -28.60 -3.94
C SER A 43 13.67 -29.70 -2.88
N ARG A 44 12.72 -29.83 -1.94
CA ARG A 44 12.75 -30.91 -0.94
C ARG A 44 12.51 -32.27 -1.58
N LEU A 45 11.56 -32.35 -2.50
CA LEU A 45 11.24 -33.59 -3.23
C LEU A 45 12.40 -34.05 -4.12
N GLU A 46 13.06 -33.13 -4.85
CA GLU A 46 14.25 -33.45 -5.65
C GLU A 46 15.36 -34.03 -4.78
N ARG A 47 15.64 -33.44 -3.63
CA ARG A 47 16.64 -33.96 -2.69
C ARG A 47 16.25 -35.33 -2.11
N ALA A 48 14.97 -35.55 -1.83
CA ALA A 48 14.45 -36.81 -1.35
C ALA A 48 14.56 -37.90 -2.44
N LEU A 49 14.21 -37.59 -3.69
CA LEU A 49 14.34 -38.43 -4.84
C LEU A 49 15.79 -38.87 -5.06
N ASN A 50 16.73 -37.94 -5.09
CA ASN A 50 18.14 -38.21 -5.25
C ASN A 50 18.70 -39.09 -4.12
N ARG A 51 18.27 -38.87 -2.89
CA ARG A 51 18.68 -39.69 -1.72
C ARG A 51 18.12 -41.11 -1.86
N GLU A 52 16.86 -41.28 -2.27
CA GLU A 52 16.25 -42.60 -2.43
C GLU A 52 16.90 -43.40 -3.56
N VAL A 53 17.28 -42.75 -4.67
CA VAL A 53 18.06 -43.39 -5.74
C VAL A 53 19.39 -43.91 -5.21
N LEU A 54 20.11 -43.13 -4.40
CA LEU A 54 21.36 -43.60 -3.78
C LEU A 54 21.13 -44.74 -2.82
N THR A 55 20.05 -44.71 -2.04
CA THR A 55 19.64 -45.76 -1.11
C THR A 55 19.33 -47.07 -1.86
N ALA A 56 18.61 -46.96 -2.99
CA ALA A 56 18.30 -48.10 -3.86
C ALA A 56 19.57 -48.65 -4.52
N ARG A 57 20.52 -47.80 -4.94
CA ARG A 57 21.82 -48.25 -5.50
C ARG A 57 22.66 -48.97 -4.47
N ALA A 58 22.66 -48.50 -3.22
CA ALA A 58 23.37 -49.15 -2.10
C ALA A 58 22.72 -50.50 -1.67
N GLY A 59 21.58 -50.87 -2.25
CA GLY A 59 20.88 -52.13 -1.91
C GLY A 59 20.11 -52.06 -0.58
N LEU A 60 19.94 -50.84 0.00
CA LEU A 60 19.24 -50.66 1.27
C LEU A 60 17.72 -50.63 1.11
N SER A 61 17.21 -50.25 -0.07
CA SER A 61 15.79 -50.32 -0.40
C SER A 61 15.41 -51.73 -0.87
N ARG A 62 14.34 -52.29 -0.27
CA ARG A 62 13.84 -53.63 -0.66
C ARG A 62 13.05 -53.60 -1.96
N ASN A 63 12.30 -52.52 -2.20
CA ASN A 63 11.47 -52.34 -3.40
C ASN A 63 11.63 -50.90 -3.93
N TYR A 64 10.95 -50.54 -5.00
CA TYR A 64 10.96 -49.20 -5.60
C TYR A 64 9.69 -48.39 -5.33
N ASP A 65 8.84 -48.82 -4.37
CA ASP A 65 7.54 -48.17 -4.11
C ASP A 65 7.73 -46.75 -3.63
N GLU A 66 8.70 -46.52 -2.72
CA GLU A 66 9.03 -45.18 -2.23
C GLU A 66 9.57 -44.28 -3.35
N LEU A 67 10.40 -44.85 -4.23
CA LEU A 67 10.93 -44.11 -5.38
C LEU A 67 9.81 -43.72 -6.36
N ALA A 68 8.85 -44.62 -6.61
CA ALA A 68 7.68 -44.36 -7.45
C ALA A 68 6.81 -43.22 -6.81
N ARG A 69 6.51 -43.36 -5.53
CA ARG A 69 5.75 -42.36 -4.78
C ARG A 69 6.41 -40.96 -4.82
N LEU A 70 7.73 -40.91 -4.66
CA LEU A 70 8.49 -39.65 -4.76
C LEU A 70 8.49 -39.07 -6.17
N THR A 71 8.53 -39.93 -7.20
CA THR A 71 8.45 -39.47 -8.60
C THR A 71 7.08 -38.86 -8.91
N ASP A 72 5.99 -39.48 -8.44
CA ASP A 72 4.63 -38.95 -8.58
C ASP A 72 4.48 -37.61 -7.85
N ALA A 73 4.93 -37.54 -6.59
CA ALA A 73 4.89 -36.30 -5.81
C ALA A 73 5.73 -35.17 -6.44
N TYR A 74 6.84 -35.55 -7.08
CA TYR A 74 7.70 -34.60 -7.80
C TYR A 74 6.99 -34.03 -9.04
N ASP A 75 6.26 -34.86 -9.78
CA ASP A 75 5.45 -34.41 -10.93
C ASP A 75 4.28 -33.52 -10.49
N ASP A 76 3.59 -33.90 -9.40
CA ASP A 76 2.54 -33.07 -8.81
C ASP A 76 3.06 -31.68 -8.39
N SER A 77 4.27 -31.62 -7.84
CA SER A 77 4.87 -30.33 -7.44
C SER A 77 5.20 -29.44 -8.63
N VAL A 78 5.56 -29.99 -9.78
CA VAL A 78 5.72 -29.23 -11.04
C VAL A 78 4.40 -28.68 -11.52
N ARG A 79 3.32 -29.46 -11.43
CA ARG A 79 1.96 -28.98 -11.77
C ARG A 79 1.53 -27.87 -10.86
N GLN A 80 1.72 -27.99 -9.55
CA GLN A 80 1.40 -26.95 -8.57
C GLN A 80 2.16 -25.66 -8.84
N LEU A 81 3.45 -25.71 -9.21
CA LEU A 81 4.21 -24.53 -9.60
C LEU A 81 3.62 -23.84 -10.84
N ARG A 82 3.17 -24.60 -11.83
CA ARG A 82 2.49 -24.03 -13.01
C ARG A 82 1.17 -23.36 -12.67
N ASP A 83 0.37 -23.98 -11.80
CA ASP A 83 -0.94 -23.45 -11.40
C ASP A 83 -0.83 -22.13 -10.58
N THR A 84 0.28 -21.97 -9.85
CA THR A 84 0.58 -20.75 -9.10
C THR A 84 1.25 -19.66 -9.92
N ALA A 85 1.71 -19.98 -11.15
CA ALA A 85 2.39 -19.03 -12.03
C ALA A 85 1.52 -17.83 -12.41
N SER A 86 2.17 -16.71 -12.66
CA SER A 86 1.50 -15.55 -13.27
C SER A 86 1.41 -15.73 -14.78
N SER A 87 0.52 -14.99 -15.44
CA SER A 87 0.38 -14.99 -16.90
C SER A 87 1.53 -14.24 -17.62
N ASP A 88 2.71 -14.16 -17.01
CA ASP A 88 3.85 -13.47 -17.58
C ASP A 88 4.77 -14.45 -18.29
N ALA A 89 5.09 -14.16 -19.54
CA ALA A 89 5.89 -15.00 -20.42
C ALA A 89 7.30 -15.33 -19.86
N GLU A 90 7.92 -14.40 -19.11
CA GLU A 90 9.26 -14.63 -18.51
C GLU A 90 9.20 -15.70 -17.41
N GLU A 91 8.17 -15.65 -16.55
CA GLU A 91 7.96 -16.64 -15.48
C GLU A 91 7.51 -17.99 -16.03
N GLU A 92 6.58 -17.95 -16.97
CA GLU A 92 6.10 -19.17 -17.66
C GLU A 92 7.25 -19.89 -18.35
N GLY A 93 8.14 -19.15 -19.03
CA GLY A 93 9.34 -19.69 -19.66
C GLY A 93 10.32 -20.33 -18.65
N ALA A 94 10.53 -19.69 -17.50
CA ALA A 94 11.40 -20.22 -16.46
C ALA A 94 10.82 -21.48 -15.81
N ILE A 95 9.52 -21.52 -15.55
CA ILE A 95 8.83 -22.70 -15.00
C ILE A 95 8.80 -23.82 -16.05
N ALA A 96 8.64 -23.52 -17.33
CA ALA A 96 8.71 -24.51 -18.40
C ALA A 96 10.11 -25.13 -18.48
N ALA A 97 11.18 -24.34 -18.33
CA ALA A 97 12.55 -24.83 -18.28
C ALA A 97 12.79 -25.75 -17.08
N LEU A 98 12.29 -25.37 -15.89
CA LEU A 98 12.33 -26.19 -14.67
C LEU A 98 11.59 -27.52 -14.87
N ALA A 99 10.39 -27.46 -15.45
CA ALA A 99 9.59 -28.64 -15.76
C ALA A 99 10.30 -29.60 -16.75
N ALA A 100 10.93 -29.04 -17.79
CA ALA A 100 11.73 -29.86 -18.73
C ALA A 100 12.95 -30.50 -18.03
N GLY A 101 13.57 -29.82 -17.06
CA GLY A 101 14.61 -30.38 -16.21
C GLY A 101 14.09 -31.55 -15.37
N ALA A 102 12.93 -31.34 -14.71
CA ALA A 102 12.26 -32.36 -13.91
C ALA A 102 11.93 -33.61 -14.72
N HIS A 103 11.36 -33.47 -15.91
CA HIS A 103 11.07 -34.61 -16.78
C HIS A 103 12.34 -35.37 -17.20
N ARG A 104 13.44 -34.66 -17.51
CA ARG A 104 14.72 -35.33 -17.79
C ARG A 104 15.22 -36.15 -16.58
N GLN A 105 15.05 -35.66 -15.37
CA GLN A 105 15.40 -36.43 -14.17
C GLN A 105 14.50 -37.63 -13.99
N GLN A 106 13.21 -37.52 -14.22
CA GLN A 106 12.28 -38.69 -14.17
C GLN A 106 12.66 -39.75 -15.15
N ASP A 107 12.98 -39.43 -16.40
CA ASP A 107 13.46 -40.39 -17.41
C ASP A 107 14.73 -41.12 -16.95
N LEU A 108 15.64 -40.38 -16.28
CA LEU A 108 16.86 -40.98 -15.74
C LEU A 108 16.58 -41.90 -14.55
N VAL A 109 15.62 -41.58 -13.71
CA VAL A 109 15.15 -42.40 -12.59
C VAL A 109 14.54 -43.72 -13.13
N GLU A 110 13.69 -43.64 -14.15
CA GLU A 110 13.10 -44.87 -14.74
C GLU A 110 14.17 -45.78 -15.38
N LYS A 111 15.12 -45.19 -16.10
CA LYS A 111 16.27 -45.93 -16.64
C LYS A 111 17.12 -46.58 -15.55
N PHE A 112 17.34 -45.81 -14.43
CA PHE A 112 18.04 -46.33 -13.27
C PHE A 112 17.30 -47.51 -12.62
N LYS A 113 15.97 -47.36 -12.35
CA LYS A 113 15.13 -48.42 -11.77
C LYS A 113 15.24 -49.72 -12.53
N SER A 114 15.02 -49.68 -13.85
CA SER A 114 15.07 -50.83 -14.72
C SER A 114 16.45 -51.52 -14.70
N ARG A 115 17.52 -50.74 -14.85
CA ARG A 115 18.89 -51.28 -14.86
C ARG A 115 19.30 -51.83 -13.49
N ASN A 116 18.97 -51.12 -12.41
CA ASN A 116 19.33 -51.53 -11.07
C ASN A 116 18.56 -52.77 -10.61
N ALA A 117 17.30 -52.95 -11.06
CA ALA A 117 16.54 -54.20 -10.83
C ALA A 117 17.17 -55.39 -11.53
N LEU A 118 17.54 -55.24 -12.82
CA LEU A 118 18.25 -56.28 -13.57
C LEU A 118 19.62 -56.61 -12.96
N LEU A 119 20.34 -55.53 -12.55
CA LEU A 119 21.63 -55.68 -11.89
C LEU A 119 21.54 -56.51 -10.61
N ARG A 120 20.60 -56.16 -9.71
CA ARG A 120 20.39 -56.91 -8.46
C ARG A 120 20.04 -58.38 -8.69
N ASN A 121 19.17 -58.63 -9.66
CA ASN A 121 18.76 -59.97 -10.01
C ASN A 121 19.96 -60.76 -10.59
N SER A 122 20.74 -60.17 -11.49
CA SER A 122 21.93 -60.78 -12.06
C SER A 122 23.02 -61.07 -11.01
N PHE A 123 23.19 -60.22 -10.00
CA PHE A 123 24.08 -60.48 -8.88
C PHE A 123 23.67 -61.72 -8.08
N LEU A 124 22.37 -61.84 -7.79
CA LEU A 124 21.88 -63.02 -7.06
C LEU A 124 22.19 -64.30 -7.80
N TYR A 125 21.87 -64.36 -9.08
CA TYR A 125 22.11 -65.60 -9.87
C TYR A 125 23.60 -65.83 -10.13
N PHE A 126 24.38 -64.80 -10.42
CA PHE A 126 25.83 -64.87 -10.54
C PHE A 126 26.47 -65.47 -9.27
N GLY A 127 26.04 -65.03 -8.08
CA GLY A 127 26.48 -65.58 -6.81
C GLY A 127 26.17 -67.09 -6.70
N ILE A 128 24.91 -67.47 -6.96
CA ILE A 128 24.49 -68.92 -6.90
C ILE A 128 25.33 -69.79 -7.84
N PHE A 129 25.54 -69.32 -9.06
CA PHE A 129 26.33 -70.12 -10.01
C PHE A 129 27.83 -70.06 -9.70
N SER A 130 28.38 -68.97 -9.23
CA SER A 130 29.76 -68.90 -8.78
C SER A 130 30.04 -69.84 -7.61
N ASP A 131 29.12 -69.90 -6.62
CA ASP A 131 29.23 -70.84 -5.49
C ASP A 131 29.20 -72.28 -5.95
N ARG A 132 28.32 -72.65 -6.95
CA ARG A 132 28.29 -73.98 -7.54
C ARG A 132 29.60 -74.34 -8.26
N LEU A 133 30.17 -73.40 -9.01
CA LEU A 133 31.45 -73.58 -9.69
C LEU A 133 32.64 -73.68 -8.73
N ALA A 134 32.57 -73.00 -7.57
CA ALA A 134 33.57 -73.10 -6.51
C ALA A 134 33.59 -74.49 -5.84
N ALA A 135 32.46 -75.24 -5.92
CA ALA A 135 32.33 -76.60 -5.42
C ALA A 135 32.59 -77.68 -6.50
N SER A 136 33.08 -77.32 -7.71
CA SER A 136 33.39 -78.20 -8.79
C SER A 136 34.63 -79.09 -8.50
N ASP A 137 34.64 -80.32 -8.95
CA ASP A 137 35.82 -81.21 -8.88
C ASP A 137 36.96 -80.79 -9.83
N ARG A 138 36.69 -79.87 -10.77
CA ARG A 138 37.66 -79.40 -11.77
C ARG A 138 38.42 -78.17 -11.24
N SER A 139 39.65 -78.37 -10.82
CA SER A 139 40.49 -77.28 -10.24
C SER A 139 40.65 -76.06 -11.17
N SER A 140 40.69 -76.29 -12.50
CA SER A 140 40.75 -75.24 -13.50
C SER A 140 39.49 -74.39 -13.52
N VAL A 141 38.30 -74.96 -13.34
CA VAL A 141 37.01 -74.26 -13.25
C VAL A 141 36.91 -73.49 -11.96
N VAL A 142 37.29 -74.07 -10.83
CA VAL A 142 37.34 -73.41 -9.53
C VAL A 142 38.24 -72.19 -9.58
N ALA A 143 39.47 -72.29 -10.12
CA ALA A 143 40.39 -71.17 -10.26
C ALA A 143 39.84 -70.07 -11.17
N ALA A 144 39.24 -70.44 -12.30
CA ALA A 144 38.63 -69.44 -13.20
C ALA A 144 37.43 -68.71 -12.57
N ALA A 145 36.54 -69.46 -11.92
CA ALA A 145 35.37 -68.88 -11.21
C ALA A 145 35.78 -67.95 -10.08
N THR A 146 36.81 -68.34 -9.28
CA THR A 146 37.32 -67.46 -8.17
C THR A 146 37.93 -66.18 -8.71
N THR A 147 38.75 -66.28 -9.78
CA THR A 147 39.35 -65.05 -10.37
C THR A 147 38.30 -64.16 -11.04
N LEU A 148 37.26 -64.73 -11.66
CA LEU A 148 36.12 -63.96 -12.19
C LEU A 148 35.34 -63.33 -11.09
N SER A 149 35.05 -63.97 -9.97
CA SER A 149 34.36 -63.42 -8.81
C SER A 149 35.15 -62.24 -8.20
N ALA A 150 36.49 -62.37 -8.08
CA ALA A 150 37.34 -61.28 -7.64
C ALA A 150 37.34 -60.08 -8.59
N ALA A 151 37.44 -60.35 -9.92
CA ALA A 151 37.34 -59.27 -10.90
C ALA A 151 35.95 -58.59 -10.90
N MET A 152 34.87 -59.38 -10.72
CA MET A 152 33.52 -58.83 -10.61
C MET A 152 33.37 -57.99 -9.35
N LEU A 153 33.91 -58.39 -8.21
CA LEU A 153 33.93 -57.59 -7.00
C LEU A 153 34.70 -56.28 -7.23
N HIS A 154 35.83 -56.32 -7.91
CA HIS A 154 36.59 -55.13 -8.28
C HIS A 154 35.75 -54.21 -9.19
N LEU A 155 35.02 -54.74 -10.16
CA LEU A 155 34.13 -53.96 -11.04
C LEU A 155 32.97 -53.31 -10.26
N THR A 156 32.49 -53.87 -9.16
CA THR A 156 31.47 -53.22 -8.30
C THR A 156 31.98 -51.97 -7.59
N LEU A 157 33.30 -51.93 -7.29
CA LEU A 157 33.95 -50.83 -6.61
C LEU A 157 34.52 -49.80 -7.60
N ASP A 158 35.00 -50.25 -8.74
CA ASP A 158 35.58 -49.40 -9.79
C ASP A 158 35.00 -49.79 -11.17
N THR A 159 34.06 -48.98 -11.66
CA THR A 159 33.42 -49.16 -12.98
C THR A 159 34.27 -48.61 -14.12
N SER A 160 35.61 -48.55 -13.96
CA SER A 160 36.51 -48.07 -15.01
C SER A 160 36.56 -49.03 -16.23
N PRO A 161 36.92 -48.50 -17.40
CA PRO A 161 37.10 -49.32 -18.60
C PRO A 161 38.17 -50.42 -18.42
N ALA A 162 39.11 -50.21 -17.49
CA ALA A 162 40.15 -51.22 -17.20
C ALA A 162 39.56 -52.41 -16.43
N ALA A 163 38.80 -52.13 -15.36
CA ALA A 163 38.11 -53.17 -14.58
C ALA A 163 37.09 -53.96 -15.44
N ALA A 164 36.34 -53.24 -16.29
CA ALA A 164 35.41 -53.90 -17.22
C ALA A 164 36.12 -54.85 -18.20
N ARG A 165 37.25 -54.43 -18.73
CA ARG A 165 38.07 -55.32 -19.62
C ARG A 165 38.59 -56.55 -18.90
N ASP A 166 39.01 -56.40 -17.63
CA ASP A 166 39.46 -57.56 -16.84
C ASP A 166 38.33 -58.59 -16.65
N VAL A 167 37.15 -58.14 -16.27
CA VAL A 167 35.96 -59.02 -16.16
C VAL A 167 35.66 -59.69 -17.48
N LYS A 168 35.69 -59.01 -18.61
CA LYS A 168 35.47 -59.56 -19.94
C LYS A 168 36.49 -60.67 -20.26
N ASN A 169 37.77 -60.44 -19.99
CA ASN A 169 38.84 -61.43 -20.22
C ASN A 169 38.63 -62.66 -19.32
N ARG A 170 38.17 -62.50 -18.06
CA ARG A 170 37.86 -63.66 -17.18
C ARG A 170 36.64 -64.45 -17.63
N LEU A 171 35.60 -63.73 -18.14
CA LEU A 171 34.45 -64.45 -18.76
C LEU A 171 34.85 -65.21 -19.95
N GLU A 172 35.71 -64.72 -20.85
CA GLU A 172 36.23 -65.42 -21.98
C GLU A 172 37.11 -66.65 -21.57
N GLN A 173 37.87 -66.45 -20.47
CA GLN A 173 38.68 -67.54 -19.91
C GLN A 173 37.79 -68.71 -19.39
N LEU A 174 36.74 -68.39 -18.64
CA LEU A 174 35.75 -69.31 -18.13
C LEU A 174 35.02 -70.07 -19.30
N ALA A 175 34.66 -69.32 -20.35
CA ALA A 175 34.00 -69.82 -21.53
C ALA A 175 34.82 -70.89 -22.24
N ARG A 176 36.15 -70.80 -22.29
CA ARG A 176 37.05 -71.84 -22.87
C ARG A 176 37.08 -73.13 -22.11
N LEU A 177 36.59 -73.17 -20.86
CA LEU A 177 36.53 -74.37 -20.01
C LEU A 177 35.18 -75.07 -20.09
N THR A 178 34.29 -74.62 -20.97
CA THR A 178 32.96 -75.23 -21.18
C THR A 178 33.07 -76.48 -21.98
N ASP A 179 33.26 -77.58 -21.31
CA ASP A 179 33.22 -78.92 -21.91
C ASP A 179 31.87 -79.57 -21.54
N PRO A 180 31.40 -80.61 -22.36
CA PRO A 180 30.19 -81.36 -22.03
C PRO A 180 30.40 -82.15 -20.72
N GLY A 181 29.98 -81.62 -19.59
CA GLY A 181 30.10 -82.22 -18.27
C GLY A 181 29.10 -81.66 -17.26
N SER A 182 29.21 -82.04 -15.99
CA SER A 182 28.31 -81.61 -14.90
C SER A 182 28.27 -80.10 -14.69
N ASP A 183 29.35 -79.42 -15.04
CA ASP A 183 29.48 -77.98 -14.80
C ASP A 183 29.01 -77.06 -15.96
N ALA A 184 28.76 -77.65 -17.13
CA ALA A 184 28.49 -76.96 -18.39
C ALA A 184 27.33 -75.93 -18.24
N ALA A 185 26.22 -76.30 -17.62
CA ALA A 185 25.07 -75.44 -17.38
C ALA A 185 25.43 -74.33 -16.42
N SER A 186 26.12 -74.60 -15.31
CA SER A 186 26.52 -73.56 -14.32
C SER A 186 27.54 -72.56 -14.89
N ILE A 187 28.45 -73.05 -15.75
CA ILE A 187 29.40 -72.19 -16.48
C ILE A 187 28.64 -71.25 -17.43
N GLN A 188 27.68 -71.76 -18.20
CA GLN A 188 26.90 -71.02 -19.16
C GLN A 188 26.07 -69.94 -18.47
N GLU A 189 25.39 -70.29 -17.37
CA GLU A 189 24.61 -69.30 -16.57
C GLU A 189 25.51 -68.31 -15.88
N ALA A 190 26.66 -68.68 -15.35
CA ALA A 190 27.62 -67.72 -14.75
C ALA A 190 28.16 -66.74 -15.81
N ILE A 191 28.41 -67.19 -17.03
CA ILE A 191 28.82 -66.33 -18.16
C ILE A 191 27.66 -65.40 -18.58
N ALA A 192 26.44 -65.95 -18.69
CA ALA A 192 25.28 -65.10 -19.05
C ALA A 192 25.03 -63.94 -18.02
N HIS A 193 24.97 -64.28 -16.72
CA HIS A 193 24.78 -63.30 -15.69
C HIS A 193 26.01 -62.40 -15.47
N GLY A 194 27.21 -62.96 -15.60
CA GLY A 194 28.45 -62.18 -15.56
C GLY A 194 28.58 -61.16 -16.68
N GLY A 195 28.15 -61.55 -17.91
CA GLY A 195 28.05 -60.61 -19.04
C GLY A 195 27.03 -59.50 -18.80
N LEU A 196 25.85 -59.87 -18.26
CA LEU A 196 24.88 -58.84 -17.87
C LEU A 196 25.43 -57.89 -16.81
N LEU A 197 26.14 -58.39 -15.81
CA LEU A 197 26.77 -57.54 -14.77
C LEU A 197 27.86 -56.65 -15.35
N HIS A 198 28.68 -57.17 -16.26
CA HIS A 198 29.71 -56.42 -16.97
C HIS A 198 29.12 -55.20 -17.70
N ASP A 199 27.95 -55.31 -18.33
CA ASP A 199 27.30 -54.26 -19.08
C ASP A 199 26.49 -53.31 -18.17
N LEU A 200 25.77 -53.89 -17.19
CA LEU A 200 24.85 -53.13 -16.34
C LEU A 200 25.54 -52.28 -15.24
N LEU A 201 26.68 -52.74 -14.70
CA LEU A 201 27.39 -51.97 -13.64
C LEU A 201 27.83 -50.59 -14.12
N PRO A 202 28.61 -50.46 -15.22
CA PRO A 202 28.99 -49.15 -15.72
C PRO A 202 27.80 -48.33 -16.21
N ALA A 203 26.79 -48.96 -16.82
CA ALA A 203 25.62 -48.33 -17.35
C ALA A 203 24.70 -47.75 -16.24
N THR A 204 24.61 -48.47 -15.10
CA THR A 204 23.83 -48.00 -13.93
C THR A 204 24.52 -46.87 -13.23
N ASP A 205 25.85 -46.94 -13.06
CA ASP A 205 26.65 -45.86 -12.49
C ASP A 205 26.66 -44.59 -13.37
N ALA A 206 26.70 -44.81 -14.70
CA ALA A 206 26.56 -43.66 -15.64
C ALA A 206 25.18 -42.99 -15.52
N ALA A 207 24.11 -43.80 -15.39
CA ALA A 207 22.77 -43.28 -15.18
C ALA A 207 22.65 -42.52 -13.86
N LEU A 208 23.27 -43.02 -12.79
CA LEU A 208 23.33 -42.33 -11.49
C LEU A 208 24.08 -40.98 -11.56
N LYS A 209 25.27 -41.00 -12.20
CA LYS A 209 26.04 -39.79 -12.43
C LYS A 209 25.28 -38.75 -13.26
N ALA A 210 24.61 -39.21 -14.32
CA ALA A 210 23.78 -38.34 -15.16
C ALA A 210 22.61 -37.76 -14.39
N LEU A 211 21.96 -38.52 -13.49
CA LEU A 211 20.87 -38.05 -12.64
C LEU A 211 21.34 -36.95 -11.68
N ILE A 212 22.47 -37.14 -11.01
CA ILE A 212 23.06 -36.15 -10.12
C ILE A 212 23.45 -34.88 -10.89
N ALA A 213 24.03 -35.03 -12.09
CA ALA A 213 24.40 -33.91 -12.95
C ALA A 213 23.18 -33.15 -13.54
N ALA A 214 22.05 -33.83 -13.66
CA ALA A 214 20.79 -33.25 -14.16
C ALA A 214 20.01 -32.48 -13.07
N ALA A 215 20.61 -32.19 -11.90
CA ALA A 215 19.99 -31.40 -10.84
C ALA A 215 19.47 -30.06 -11.40
N THR A 216 18.23 -29.73 -11.03
CA THR A 216 17.53 -28.53 -11.56
C THR A 216 17.83 -27.25 -10.76
N THR A 217 18.93 -27.22 -10.03
CA THR A 217 19.32 -26.09 -9.14
C THR A 217 19.35 -24.76 -9.88
N ARG A 218 19.90 -24.75 -11.09
CA ARG A 218 20.01 -23.52 -11.89
C ARG A 218 18.64 -22.99 -12.33
N GLU A 219 17.76 -23.86 -12.73
CA GLU A 219 16.39 -23.54 -13.13
C GLU A 219 15.58 -23.09 -11.91
N GLN A 220 15.76 -23.74 -10.74
CA GLN A 220 15.14 -23.31 -9.48
C GLN A 220 15.60 -21.91 -9.08
N ASP A 221 16.89 -21.64 -9.17
CA ASP A 221 17.45 -20.31 -8.84
C ASP A 221 16.92 -19.23 -9.80
N ALA A 222 16.74 -19.55 -11.09
CA ALA A 222 16.14 -18.63 -12.06
C ALA A 222 14.68 -18.32 -11.72
N VAL A 223 13.86 -19.32 -11.41
CA VAL A 223 12.47 -19.14 -10.98
C VAL A 223 12.42 -18.32 -9.68
N ARG A 224 13.24 -18.66 -8.68
CA ARG A 224 13.33 -17.94 -7.40
C ARG A 224 13.68 -16.47 -7.60
N ALA A 225 14.68 -16.19 -8.43
CA ALA A 225 15.11 -14.81 -8.70
C ALA A 225 13.98 -13.99 -9.34
N LEU A 226 13.20 -14.58 -10.25
CA LEU A 226 12.05 -13.93 -10.88
C LEU A 226 10.93 -13.63 -9.88
N ILE A 227 10.57 -14.59 -9.03
CA ILE A 227 9.56 -14.40 -7.99
C ILE A 227 9.98 -13.26 -7.05
N ILE A 228 11.23 -13.27 -6.59
CA ILE A 228 11.77 -12.23 -5.68
C ILE A 228 11.79 -10.86 -6.38
N LYS A 229 12.28 -10.77 -7.62
CA LYS A 229 12.31 -9.53 -8.42
C LYS A 229 10.91 -8.92 -8.51
N ARG A 230 9.89 -9.73 -8.77
CA ARG A 230 8.50 -9.29 -8.85
C ARG A 230 7.91 -8.90 -7.51
N GLN A 231 8.22 -9.65 -6.47
CA GLN A 231 7.79 -9.29 -5.12
C GLN A 231 8.31 -7.89 -4.73
N PHE A 232 9.59 -7.58 -5.05
CA PHE A 232 10.15 -6.25 -4.83
C PHE A 232 9.47 -5.18 -5.68
N ALA A 233 9.23 -5.44 -6.96
CA ALA A 233 8.55 -4.50 -7.85
C ALA A 233 7.10 -4.22 -7.37
N ALA A 234 6.38 -5.26 -6.96
CA ALA A 234 5.03 -5.15 -6.42
C ALA A 234 5.01 -4.38 -5.08
N ARG A 235 5.98 -4.63 -4.19
CA ARG A 235 6.13 -3.86 -2.92
C ARG A 235 6.44 -2.39 -3.19
N ALA A 236 7.31 -2.09 -4.16
CA ALA A 236 7.65 -0.72 -4.54
C ALA A 236 6.44 0.04 -5.11
N SER A 237 5.60 -0.61 -5.92
CA SER A 237 4.35 -0.02 -6.42
C SER A 237 3.34 0.20 -5.29
N ALA A 238 3.15 -0.77 -4.39
CA ALA A 238 2.27 -0.64 -3.23
C ALA A 238 2.70 0.52 -2.31
N HIS A 239 4.01 0.71 -2.12
CA HIS A 239 4.52 1.85 -1.34
C HIS A 239 4.18 3.20 -2.00
N ARG A 240 4.32 3.32 -3.32
CA ARG A 240 3.91 4.53 -4.07
C ARG A 240 2.41 4.81 -3.91
N TYR A 241 1.56 3.79 -4.03
CA TYR A 241 0.12 3.95 -3.80
C TYR A 241 -0.22 4.41 -2.38
N ARG A 242 0.48 3.91 -1.35
CA ARG A 242 0.30 4.35 0.04
C ARG A 242 0.70 5.82 0.24
N ILE A 243 1.81 6.26 -0.33
CA ILE A 243 2.23 7.67 -0.26
C ILE A 243 1.19 8.58 -0.93
N LEU A 244 0.71 8.20 -2.14
CA LEU A 244 -0.33 8.94 -2.83
C LEU A 244 -1.65 8.96 -2.03
N LEU A 245 -2.02 7.87 -1.39
CA LEU A 245 -3.19 7.80 -0.52
C LEU A 245 -3.07 8.76 0.68
N TYR A 246 -1.92 8.82 1.35
CA TYR A 246 -1.70 9.75 2.45
C TYR A 246 -1.71 11.20 1.97
N ALA A 247 -1.09 11.51 0.84
CA ALA A 247 -1.07 12.85 0.27
C ALA A 247 -2.48 13.32 -0.11
N THR A 248 -3.26 12.47 -0.79
CA THR A 248 -4.67 12.80 -1.15
C THR A 248 -5.57 12.93 0.07
N SER A 249 -5.38 12.10 1.10
CA SER A 249 -6.11 12.19 2.37
C SER A 249 -5.82 13.52 3.08
N LEU A 250 -4.55 13.94 3.14
CA LEU A 250 -4.15 15.20 3.75
C LEU A 250 -4.72 16.40 3.00
N LEU A 251 -4.69 16.37 1.66
CA LEU A 251 -5.30 17.41 0.81
C LEU A 251 -6.81 17.48 1.03
N LEU A 252 -7.49 16.35 1.11
CA LEU A 252 -8.93 16.30 1.37
C LEU A 252 -9.27 16.89 2.74
N LEU A 253 -8.49 16.53 3.78
CA LEU A 253 -8.65 17.08 5.12
C LEU A 253 -8.47 18.62 5.13
N GLY A 254 -7.42 19.11 4.46
CA GLY A 254 -7.18 20.55 4.31
C GLY A 254 -8.33 21.26 3.59
N ALA A 255 -8.84 20.68 2.52
CA ALA A 255 -9.99 21.23 1.77
C ALA A 255 -11.27 21.26 2.62
N LEU A 256 -11.54 20.23 3.42
CA LEU A 256 -12.69 20.17 4.33
C LEU A 256 -12.57 21.19 5.46
N ILE A 257 -11.38 21.37 6.05
CA ILE A 257 -11.13 22.39 7.07
C ILE A 257 -11.36 23.80 6.47
N TYR A 258 -10.80 24.06 5.30
CA TYR A 258 -10.99 25.34 4.61
C TYR A 258 -12.48 25.62 4.34
N LEU A 259 -13.20 24.64 3.81
CA LEU A 259 -14.65 24.76 3.56
C LEU A 259 -15.43 25.03 4.85
N GLY A 260 -15.09 24.34 5.94
CA GLY A 260 -15.72 24.53 7.24
C GLY A 260 -15.50 25.94 7.78
N LEU A 261 -14.28 26.48 7.67
CA LEU A 261 -13.96 27.85 8.10
C LEU A 261 -14.70 28.89 7.25
N GLU A 262 -14.77 28.69 5.94
CA GLU A 262 -15.49 29.60 5.04
C GLU A 262 -17.00 29.59 5.31
N LEU A 263 -17.59 28.42 5.49
CA LEU A 263 -19.02 28.28 5.85
C LEU A 263 -19.32 28.96 7.20
N ARG A 264 -18.44 28.77 8.19
CA ARG A 264 -18.56 29.40 9.50
C ARG A 264 -18.52 30.92 9.38
N ALA A 265 -17.57 31.46 8.60
CA ALA A 265 -17.46 32.89 8.36
C ALA A 265 -18.72 33.46 7.70
N ARG A 266 -19.25 32.81 6.69
CA ARG A 266 -20.51 33.19 6.01
C ARG A 266 -21.71 33.10 6.94
N ALA A 267 -21.81 32.07 7.76
CA ALA A 267 -22.90 31.92 8.73
C ALA A 267 -22.88 33.05 9.76
N ILE A 268 -21.71 33.48 10.23
CA ILE A 268 -21.57 34.63 11.16
C ILE A 268 -22.00 35.92 10.46
N ALA A 269 -21.58 36.15 9.22
CA ALA A 269 -21.96 37.34 8.44
C ALA A 269 -23.48 37.43 8.21
N LEU A 270 -24.09 36.29 7.82
CA LEU A 270 -25.55 36.20 7.63
C LEU A 270 -26.31 36.45 8.93
N ARG A 271 -25.86 35.88 10.04
CA ARG A 271 -26.48 36.13 11.37
C ARG A 271 -26.42 37.62 11.77
N ARG A 272 -25.28 38.27 11.54
CA ARG A 272 -25.13 39.71 11.81
C ARG A 272 -26.10 40.54 10.96
N ARG A 273 -26.21 40.24 9.66
CA ARG A 273 -27.13 40.90 8.74
C ARG A 273 -28.60 40.71 9.16
N ALA A 274 -28.99 39.48 9.48
CA ALA A 274 -30.35 39.19 9.96
C ALA A 274 -30.67 39.93 11.28
N ALA A 275 -29.72 40.00 12.23
CA ALA A 275 -29.89 40.71 13.46
C ALA A 275 -30.08 42.25 13.25
N PHE A 276 -29.32 42.78 12.28
CA PHE A 276 -29.47 44.23 11.92
C PHE A 276 -30.81 44.50 11.24
N GLU A 277 -31.24 43.71 10.28
CA GLU A 277 -32.54 43.81 9.62
C GLU A 277 -33.70 43.70 10.64
N HIS A 278 -33.57 42.76 11.60
CA HIS A 278 -34.57 42.59 12.67
C HIS A 278 -34.62 43.83 13.62
N ALA A 279 -33.46 44.37 13.96
CA ALA A 279 -33.39 45.59 14.78
C ALA A 279 -34.08 46.79 14.09
N ILE A 280 -33.78 47.01 12.80
CA ILE A 280 -34.41 48.10 12.00
C ILE A 280 -35.92 47.91 11.92
N ALA A 281 -36.39 46.68 11.60
CA ALA A 281 -37.83 46.38 11.54
C ALA A 281 -38.51 46.65 12.89
N GLY A 282 -37.89 46.21 14.00
CA GLY A 282 -38.40 46.45 15.35
C GLY A 282 -38.48 47.93 15.73
N ILE A 283 -37.46 48.73 15.34
CA ILE A 283 -37.47 50.17 15.54
C ILE A 283 -38.58 50.80 14.72
N SER A 284 -38.71 50.48 13.43
CA SER A 284 -39.72 51.01 12.54
C SER A 284 -41.14 50.74 13.06
N MET A 285 -41.42 49.52 13.48
CA MET A 285 -42.74 49.12 14.03
C MET A 285 -43.08 49.92 15.32
N ARG A 286 -42.11 50.19 16.16
CA ARG A 286 -42.30 51.01 17.38
C ARG A 286 -42.67 52.45 17.07
N PHE A 287 -42.01 53.07 16.06
CA PHE A 287 -42.33 54.44 15.68
C PHE A 287 -43.66 54.56 14.94
N ILE A 288 -44.04 53.59 14.12
CA ILE A 288 -45.35 53.61 13.43
C ILE A 288 -46.51 53.63 14.45
N ASN A 289 -46.35 52.93 15.57
CA ASN A 289 -47.38 52.80 16.61
C ASN A 289 -47.15 53.72 17.83
N ALA A 290 -46.16 54.68 17.76
CA ALA A 290 -45.82 55.54 18.88
C ALA A 290 -46.83 56.67 19.13
N ARG A 291 -47.23 56.84 20.35
CA ARG A 291 -48.00 58.01 20.77
C ARG A 291 -47.05 59.24 20.96
N PRO A 292 -47.53 60.50 20.76
CA PRO A 292 -46.66 61.69 20.82
C PRO A 292 -45.84 61.78 22.09
N HIS A 293 -46.38 61.43 23.24
CA HIS A 293 -45.68 61.49 24.53
C HIS A 293 -44.65 60.40 24.78
N SER A 294 -44.58 59.35 23.93
CA SER A 294 -43.64 58.24 24.05
C SER A 294 -42.49 58.27 23.03
N ILE A 295 -42.47 59.33 22.18
CA ILE A 295 -41.47 59.45 21.09
C ILE A 295 -40.06 59.60 21.67
N ASP A 296 -39.84 60.42 22.71
CA ASP A 296 -38.53 60.64 23.28
C ASP A 296 -37.93 59.38 23.94
N ALA A 297 -38.77 58.61 24.65
CA ALA A 297 -38.36 57.30 25.18
C ALA A 297 -38.12 56.29 24.06
N GLY A 298 -38.89 56.36 22.95
CA GLY A 298 -38.72 55.57 21.76
C GLY A 298 -37.39 55.79 21.05
N ILE A 299 -36.98 57.07 20.92
CA ILE A 299 -35.68 57.45 20.33
C ILE A 299 -34.52 56.92 21.16
N THR A 300 -34.55 57.09 22.48
CA THR A 300 -33.48 56.65 23.39
C THR A 300 -33.35 55.11 23.32
N ARG A 301 -34.47 54.36 23.24
CA ARG A 301 -34.44 52.89 23.09
C ARG A 301 -33.97 52.49 21.71
N ALA A 302 -34.33 53.18 20.64
CA ALA A 302 -33.83 52.93 19.29
C ALA A 302 -32.31 53.14 19.21
N LEU A 303 -31.80 54.21 19.87
CA LEU A 303 -30.34 54.42 19.98
C LEU A 303 -29.65 53.28 20.71
N ALA A 304 -30.26 52.76 21.76
CA ALA A 304 -29.74 51.59 22.50
C ALA A 304 -29.65 50.35 21.55
N ASP A 305 -30.79 50.00 20.93
CA ASP A 305 -30.86 48.82 20.06
C ASP A 305 -29.88 48.89 18.88
N MET A 306 -29.75 50.06 18.24
CA MET A 306 -28.77 50.26 17.16
C MET A 306 -27.33 50.23 17.65
N ALA A 307 -27.04 50.90 18.77
CA ALA A 307 -25.67 50.90 19.33
C ALA A 307 -25.21 49.52 19.77
N GLU A 308 -26.10 48.72 20.36
CA GLU A 308 -25.83 47.29 20.71
C GLU A 308 -25.60 46.45 19.46
N CYS A 309 -26.42 46.60 18.42
CA CYS A 309 -26.29 45.88 17.17
C CYS A 309 -24.97 46.17 16.45
N ILE A 310 -24.54 47.44 16.44
CA ILE A 310 -23.30 47.93 15.82
C ILE A 310 -22.10 47.69 16.74
N GLY A 311 -22.33 47.47 18.03
CA GLY A 311 -21.29 47.26 19.03
C GLY A 311 -20.64 48.57 19.46
N CYS A 312 -21.34 49.71 19.38
CA CYS A 312 -20.87 51.03 19.85
C CYS A 312 -21.12 51.23 21.34
N ASP A 313 -20.41 52.17 21.92
CA ASP A 313 -20.47 52.45 23.36
C ASP A 313 -21.30 53.67 23.69
N ARG A 314 -21.46 54.58 22.72
CA ARG A 314 -22.28 55.78 22.81
C ARG A 314 -23.07 55.97 21.52
N ALA A 315 -24.28 56.44 21.62
CA ALA A 315 -25.10 56.90 20.50
C ALA A 315 -25.80 58.24 20.85
N CYS A 316 -25.94 59.07 19.84
CA CYS A 316 -26.68 60.32 20.00
C CYS A 316 -27.57 60.61 18.79
N PHE A 317 -28.68 61.20 19.04
CA PHE A 317 -29.56 61.81 18.05
C PHE A 317 -29.72 63.27 18.40
N VAL A 318 -29.44 64.13 17.41
CA VAL A 318 -29.56 65.58 17.58
C VAL A 318 -30.39 66.19 16.44
N SER A 319 -31.38 66.97 16.75
CA SER A 319 -32.17 67.72 15.77
C SER A 319 -32.06 69.18 16.00
N SER A 320 -31.70 69.93 14.95
CA SER A 320 -31.72 71.38 14.95
C SER A 320 -33.02 71.92 14.29
N GLY A 321 -33.76 72.77 14.87
CA GLY A 321 -35.01 73.33 14.35
C GLY A 321 -35.72 74.20 15.35
N ALA A 322 -37.00 74.52 15.14
CA ALA A 322 -37.78 75.35 16.04
C ALA A 322 -37.92 74.81 17.49
N ALA A 323 -37.76 73.47 17.64
CA ALA A 323 -37.70 72.74 18.93
C ALA A 323 -36.53 71.82 18.91
N PRO A 324 -35.32 72.23 19.27
CA PRO A 324 -34.14 71.31 19.22
C PRO A 324 -34.28 70.19 20.23
N ARG A 325 -33.97 68.91 19.77
CA ARG A 325 -34.02 67.73 20.61
C ARG A 325 -32.66 67.08 20.62
N GLU A 326 -32.26 66.61 21.81
CA GLU A 326 -31.00 65.89 22.02
C GLU A 326 -31.30 64.63 22.80
N HIS A 327 -30.96 63.46 22.23
CA HIS A 327 -31.09 62.19 22.88
C HIS A 327 -29.71 61.48 22.88
N VAL A 328 -29.36 60.89 24.02
CA VAL A 328 -28.09 60.23 24.22
C VAL A 328 -28.35 58.89 24.86
N TRP A 329 -27.69 57.93 24.36
CA TRP A 329 -27.58 56.62 25.00
C TRP A 329 -26.09 56.31 25.24
N CYS A 330 -25.80 55.72 26.40
CA CYS A 330 -24.46 55.17 26.71
C CYS A 330 -24.60 53.82 27.27
N ARG A 331 -23.62 52.97 26.93
CA ARG A 331 -23.53 51.63 27.48
C ARG A 331 -23.42 51.69 29.00
N PRO A 332 -24.10 50.79 29.76
CA PRO A 332 -23.94 50.72 31.21
C PRO A 332 -22.47 50.63 31.63
N GLY A 333 -22.09 51.50 32.60
CA GLY A 333 -20.70 51.65 33.07
C GLY A 333 -19.86 52.67 32.31
N ILE A 334 -20.38 53.31 31.25
CA ILE A 334 -19.69 54.34 30.49
C ILE A 334 -20.34 55.75 30.83
N SER A 335 -19.55 56.65 31.36
CA SER A 335 -19.98 58.05 31.57
C SER A 335 -19.83 58.81 30.27
N SER A 336 -20.80 59.70 30.02
CA SER A 336 -20.75 60.70 28.95
C SER A 336 -20.84 62.10 29.51
N PRO A 337 -19.98 63.04 29.06
CA PRO A 337 -20.17 64.44 29.37
C PRO A 337 -21.55 64.91 28.88
N ARG A 338 -22.18 65.86 29.65
CA ARG A 338 -23.51 66.37 29.27
C ARG A 338 -23.52 67.11 27.93
N ASP A 339 -22.39 67.63 27.50
CA ASP A 339 -22.20 68.36 26.25
C ASP A 339 -21.71 67.46 25.11
N TRP A 340 -21.62 66.14 25.36
CA TRP A 340 -21.12 65.19 24.36
C TRP A 340 -21.89 65.19 23.03
N PRO A 341 -23.24 65.27 22.97
CA PRO A 341 -23.97 65.33 21.70
C PRO A 341 -23.58 66.56 20.86
N ARG A 342 -23.48 67.69 21.47
CA ARG A 342 -23.08 68.94 20.76
C ARG A 342 -21.66 68.86 20.23
N ARG A 343 -20.74 68.37 21.05
CA ARG A 343 -19.35 68.19 20.61
C ARG A 343 -19.24 67.15 19.52
N ALA A 344 -20.00 66.06 19.62
CA ALA A 344 -20.05 65.01 18.56
C ALA A 344 -20.60 65.55 17.25
N MET A 345 -21.59 66.47 17.35
CA MET A 345 -22.10 67.24 16.19
C MET A 345 -21.08 68.18 15.62
N ALA A 346 -20.30 68.87 16.44
CA ALA A 346 -19.21 69.72 15.95
C ALA A 346 -18.13 69.01 15.21
N LEU A 347 -17.94 67.70 15.47
CA LEU A 347 -17.06 66.85 14.69
C LEU A 347 -17.55 66.59 13.24
N THR A 348 -18.86 66.60 12.99
CA THR A 348 -19.40 66.44 11.64
C THR A 348 -18.98 67.51 10.67
N ALA A 349 -18.83 68.75 11.18
CA ALA A 349 -18.36 69.85 10.37
C ALA A 349 -16.86 69.79 9.99
N ARG A 350 -16.10 68.88 10.62
CA ARG A 350 -14.66 68.71 10.39
C ARG A 350 -14.31 67.59 9.42
N PHE A 351 -15.28 66.81 9.09
CA PHE A 351 -15.09 65.68 8.15
C PHE A 351 -15.98 65.83 6.93
N GLU A 352 -15.48 65.46 5.76
CA GLU A 352 -16.30 65.43 4.55
C GLU A 352 -17.21 64.20 4.60
N PRO A 353 -18.54 64.37 4.47
CA PRO A 353 -19.46 63.25 4.38
C PRO A 353 -19.27 62.49 3.06
N SER A 354 -19.49 61.18 3.07
CA SER A 354 -19.60 60.41 1.84
C SER A 354 -20.81 60.87 1.01
N ALA A 355 -20.93 60.36 -0.24
CA ALA A 355 -22.05 60.65 -1.13
C ALA A 355 -23.42 60.38 -0.48
N ASP A 356 -23.51 59.47 0.48
CA ASP A 356 -24.71 59.11 1.24
C ASP A 356 -24.93 59.94 2.52
N GLY A 357 -24.17 61.01 2.72
CA GLY A 357 -24.27 61.85 3.91
C GLY A 357 -23.72 61.21 5.20
N ILE A 358 -22.91 60.17 5.07
CA ILE A 358 -22.35 59.42 6.18
C ILE A 358 -20.87 59.78 6.39
N ILE A 359 -20.51 60.12 7.61
CA ILE A 359 -19.13 60.29 8.05
C ILE A 359 -18.74 59.02 8.79
N HIS A 360 -17.67 58.36 8.37
CA HIS A 360 -17.19 57.13 9.00
C HIS A 360 -15.67 57.18 9.26
N VAL A 361 -15.32 57.18 10.52
CA VAL A 361 -13.94 57.10 11.02
C VAL A 361 -13.80 55.77 11.76
N PRO A 362 -13.42 54.71 11.07
CA PRO A 362 -13.39 53.36 11.67
C PRO A 362 -12.36 53.25 12.81
N ARG A 363 -11.26 53.98 12.71
CA ARG A 363 -10.19 54.01 13.73
C ARG A 363 -9.56 55.39 13.84
N VAL A 364 -9.69 55.99 15.01
CA VAL A 364 -9.12 57.31 15.30
C VAL A 364 -7.59 57.28 15.40
N ASP A 365 -7.01 56.18 15.85
CA ASP A 365 -5.55 56.04 15.94
C ASP A 365 -4.86 56.08 14.55
N ARG A 366 -5.58 55.75 13.47
CA ARG A 366 -5.10 55.80 12.08
C ARG A 366 -5.32 57.15 11.38
N LEU A 367 -5.99 58.10 12.01
CA LEU A 367 -6.11 59.44 11.47
C LEU A 367 -4.73 60.12 11.43
N PRO A 368 -4.47 60.96 10.41
CA PRO A 368 -3.30 61.84 10.39
C PRO A 368 -3.24 62.70 11.67
N ILE A 369 -2.03 63.00 12.16
CA ILE A 369 -1.83 63.92 13.29
C ILE A 369 -2.33 65.25 12.89
N GLY A 370 -3.27 65.82 13.67
CA GLY A 370 -3.87 67.15 13.43
C GLY A 370 -5.14 67.30 14.21
N GLU A 371 -5.80 68.48 14.04
CA GLU A 371 -6.97 68.91 14.82
C GLU A 371 -8.14 67.93 14.82
N ASN A 372 -8.34 67.19 13.74
CA ASN A 372 -9.42 66.19 13.64
C ASN A 372 -9.16 64.94 14.55
N LYS A 373 -7.90 64.52 14.63
CA LYS A 373 -7.50 63.43 15.54
C LYS A 373 -7.60 63.88 16.99
N GLU A 374 -7.09 65.08 17.31
CA GLU A 374 -7.13 65.64 18.67
C GLU A 374 -8.56 65.81 19.15
N ALA A 375 -9.46 66.31 18.29
CA ALA A 375 -10.87 66.47 18.60
C ALA A 375 -11.57 65.11 18.90
N CYS A 376 -11.26 64.07 18.13
CA CYS A 376 -11.77 62.68 18.39
C CYS A 376 -11.23 62.13 19.71
N VAL A 377 -9.93 62.31 19.98
CA VAL A 377 -9.27 61.86 21.21
C VAL A 377 -9.82 62.61 22.45
N ALA A 378 -10.04 63.93 22.35
CA ALA A 378 -10.63 64.72 23.41
C ALA A 378 -12.04 64.26 23.79
N LEU A 379 -12.76 63.61 22.90
CA LEU A 379 -14.07 63.00 23.15
C LEU A 379 -13.97 61.50 23.58
N GLY A 380 -12.77 60.99 23.72
CA GLY A 380 -12.52 59.57 24.10
C GLY A 380 -12.93 58.56 23.03
N LEU A 381 -12.97 58.95 21.76
CA LEU A 381 -13.41 58.12 20.65
C LEU A 381 -12.26 57.30 20.10
N GLY A 382 -12.44 55.99 20.00
CA GLY A 382 -11.58 55.07 19.25
C GLY A 382 -12.06 54.84 17.81
N GLY A 383 -13.35 55.05 17.56
CA GLY A 383 -14.00 55.07 16.25
C GLY A 383 -15.28 55.90 16.29
N TRP A 384 -15.63 56.49 15.15
CA TRP A 384 -16.79 57.40 15.03
C TRP A 384 -17.53 57.17 13.73
N ALA A 385 -18.87 57.21 13.79
CA ALA A 385 -19.72 57.26 12.61
C ALA A 385 -20.90 58.18 12.85
N CYS A 386 -21.27 58.95 11.84
CA CYS A 386 -22.39 59.87 11.92
C CYS A 386 -23.10 59.95 10.57
N ALA A 387 -24.41 59.87 10.59
CA ALA A 387 -25.26 60.14 9.45
C ALA A 387 -25.99 61.51 9.69
N THR A 388 -25.94 62.36 8.67
CA THR A 388 -26.62 63.65 8.72
C THR A 388 -27.66 63.70 7.59
N SER A 389 -28.81 64.28 7.91
CA SER A 389 -29.90 64.53 6.94
C SER A 389 -30.55 65.90 7.21
N VAL A 390 -31.00 66.51 6.14
CA VAL A 390 -31.77 67.72 6.24
C VAL A 390 -33.24 67.43 6.03
N THR A 391 -34.09 67.71 6.96
CA THR A 391 -35.54 67.58 6.90
C THR A 391 -36.17 68.54 5.93
N LYS A 392 -37.41 68.29 5.46
CA LYS A 392 -38.14 69.17 4.53
C LYS A 392 -38.34 70.56 5.09
N ASP A 393 -38.33 70.73 6.41
CA ASP A 393 -38.49 72.02 7.11
C ASP A 393 -37.13 72.74 7.34
N GLY A 394 -36.05 72.33 6.72
CA GLY A 394 -34.70 72.89 6.82
C GLY A 394 -33.95 72.56 8.11
N ALA A 395 -34.51 71.71 8.97
CA ALA A 395 -33.81 71.27 10.18
C ALA A 395 -32.78 70.21 9.91
N THR A 396 -31.60 70.30 10.44
CA THR A 396 -30.57 69.26 10.31
C THR A 396 -30.75 68.24 11.43
N VAL A 397 -30.80 66.97 11.04
CA VAL A 397 -30.86 65.83 11.95
C VAL A 397 -29.57 65.08 11.83
N ALA A 398 -29.00 64.66 12.93
CA ALA A 398 -27.81 63.86 12.96
C ALA A 398 -27.93 62.68 13.93
N LEU A 399 -27.45 61.55 13.48
CA LEU A 399 -27.37 60.27 14.23
C LEU A 399 -25.91 59.87 14.33
N GLY A 400 -25.36 59.87 15.53
CA GLY A 400 -23.94 59.62 15.77
C GLY A 400 -23.72 58.39 16.65
N PHE A 401 -22.68 57.60 16.33
CA PHE A 401 -22.25 56.40 17.06
C PHE A 401 -20.76 56.49 17.37
N GLY A 402 -20.39 56.30 18.62
CA GLY A 402 -19.01 56.36 19.10
C GLY A 402 -18.59 55.09 19.82
N ALA A 403 -17.42 54.56 19.48
CA ALA A 403 -16.77 53.48 20.20
C ALA A 403 -15.61 54.06 21.03
N ILE A 404 -15.46 53.59 22.28
CA ILE A 404 -14.42 54.06 23.21
C ILE A 404 -13.26 53.04 23.18
N GLY A 405 -12.04 53.53 22.88
CA GLY A 405 -10.82 52.72 22.90
C GLY A 405 -10.76 51.56 21.93
N ARG A 406 -11.76 51.40 21.06
CA ARG A 406 -11.85 50.32 20.04
C ARG A 406 -12.37 50.82 18.70
N PRO A 407 -12.14 50.10 17.61
CA PRO A 407 -12.69 50.48 16.31
C PRO A 407 -14.23 50.52 16.33
N CYS A 408 -14.82 51.41 15.58
CA CYS A 408 -16.24 51.38 15.28
C CYS A 408 -16.50 50.45 14.10
N CYS A 409 -17.17 49.35 14.34
CA CYS A 409 -17.41 48.29 13.33
C CYS A 409 -18.64 48.57 12.44
N ILE A 410 -18.85 49.77 12.00
CA ILE A 410 -19.82 50.07 10.96
C ILE A 410 -19.12 49.73 9.63
N THR A 411 -19.22 48.48 9.17
CA THR A 411 -18.91 48.19 7.78
C THR A 411 -20.02 48.80 6.93
N ALA A 412 -19.67 49.81 6.14
CA ALA A 412 -20.53 50.23 5.06
C ALA A 412 -20.86 48.97 4.24
N ALA A 413 -22.12 48.55 4.31
CA ALA A 413 -22.62 47.50 3.42
C ALA A 413 -22.66 48.13 2.03
N SER A 414 -21.58 47.88 1.24
CA SER A 414 -21.60 48.08 -0.20
C SER A 414 -22.50 47.03 -0.86
#